data_40fcaa8017d24e100395dfbdd2f2dc95
#
_entry.id   40fcaa8017d24e100395dfbdd2f2dc95
#
_cell.length_a   1.000
_cell.length_b   1.000
_cell.length_c   1.000
_cell.angle_alpha   90.00
_cell.angle_beta   90.00
_cell.angle_gamma   90.00
#
_symmetry.space_group_name_H-M   'P 1'
#
loop_
_entity.id
_entity.type
_entity.pdbx_description
1 polymer ?
#
loop_
_entity_poly.entity_id
_entity_poly.type
_entity_poly.pdbx_seq_one_letter_code
_entity_poly.pdbx_strand_id
1 'polypeptide(L)'
;MRALIVTAVTAEADSVVRGLSGPVPHPDHTPGPDHAREDGHGPRTLPGGYLIHRRGAFDVLVAGVGPAAAAAGTATALALAAAPDGYGLVVSAGIGGGFAPAAPIGSLVVADAIVAADLGAGTPQGFLTVTELGFGRSVHLPPAELAARAAEATGALLAPVLTVSTVTGTAARTAELAARHPLAGAEAMEGFGVAEAAAAHGLPVLEVRAVSNAVGPRDRDAWRIGEALTALADGFRALGPVLASWGGPS
;
A
#
# COMPACT_ATOMS: atom_id res chain seq x y z
N MET A 1 -14.39 12.97 -2.35
CA MET A 1 -13.08 12.73 -3.03
C MET A 1 -12.98 11.25 -3.35
N ARG A 2 -12.42 10.88 -4.52
CA ARG A 2 -12.16 9.46 -4.86
C ARG A 2 -10.72 9.10 -4.50
N ALA A 3 -10.50 7.86 -4.03
CA ALA A 3 -9.15 7.35 -3.81
C ALA A 3 -8.89 6.12 -4.71
N LEU A 4 -7.67 6.05 -5.24
CA LEU A 4 -7.15 4.89 -5.97
C LEU A 4 -6.33 4.04 -5.00
N ILE A 5 -6.76 2.81 -4.76
CA ILE A 5 -6.03 1.84 -3.95
C ILE A 5 -5.35 0.87 -4.90
N VAL A 6 -4.05 0.72 -4.79
CA VAL A 6 -3.20 -0.06 -5.70
C VAL A 6 -2.65 -1.27 -4.98
N THR A 7 -2.91 -2.44 -5.52
CA THR A 7 -2.41 -3.73 -5.03
C THR A 7 -1.59 -4.44 -6.10
N ALA A 8 -0.75 -5.38 -5.71
CA ALA A 8 0.06 -6.14 -6.65
C ALA A 8 -0.74 -7.25 -7.33
N VAL A 9 -1.55 -7.98 -6.57
CA VAL A 9 -2.23 -9.21 -7.01
C VAL A 9 -3.71 -9.22 -6.63
N THR A 10 -4.48 -10.06 -7.33
CA THR A 10 -5.93 -10.16 -7.12
C THR A 10 -6.31 -10.52 -5.68
N ALA A 11 -5.57 -11.41 -5.01
CA ALA A 11 -5.86 -11.80 -3.63
C ALA A 11 -5.80 -10.62 -2.64
N GLU A 12 -4.89 -9.67 -2.85
CA GLU A 12 -4.82 -8.43 -2.07
C GLU A 12 -5.99 -7.50 -2.41
N ALA A 13 -6.29 -7.33 -3.71
CA ALA A 13 -7.43 -6.54 -4.15
C ALA A 13 -8.74 -7.05 -3.57
N ASP A 14 -8.97 -8.37 -3.59
CA ASP A 14 -10.16 -9.00 -3.00
C ASP A 14 -10.25 -8.76 -1.49
N SER A 15 -9.12 -8.73 -0.79
CA SER A 15 -9.07 -8.44 0.64
C SER A 15 -9.42 -6.99 0.94
N VAL A 16 -8.86 -6.04 0.17
CA VAL A 16 -9.20 -4.62 0.26
C VAL A 16 -10.68 -4.38 -0.06
N VAL A 17 -11.19 -4.95 -1.15
CA VAL A 17 -12.60 -4.87 -1.56
C VAL A 17 -13.52 -5.40 -0.45
N ARG A 18 -13.21 -6.56 0.13
CA ARG A 18 -13.96 -7.15 1.24
C ARG A 18 -13.98 -6.23 2.47
N GLY A 19 -12.86 -5.61 2.81
CA GLY A 19 -12.77 -4.64 3.90
C GLY A 19 -13.65 -3.41 3.67
N LEU A 20 -13.61 -2.85 2.47
CA LEU A 20 -14.38 -1.66 2.09
C LEU A 20 -15.90 -1.94 1.93
N SER A 21 -16.29 -3.19 1.73
CA SER A 21 -17.70 -3.60 1.56
C SER A 21 -18.40 -3.97 2.88
N GLY A 22 -17.73 -3.84 4.03
CA GLY A 22 -18.32 -4.10 5.34
C GLY A 22 -19.49 -3.17 5.63
N PRO A 23 -20.48 -3.61 6.43
CA PRO A 23 -21.58 -2.75 6.82
C PRO A 23 -21.03 -1.52 7.55
N VAL A 24 -21.33 -0.33 7.05
CA VAL A 24 -21.14 0.91 7.81
C VAL A 24 -22.06 0.77 9.03
N PRO A 25 -21.57 0.86 10.28
CA PRO A 25 -22.42 0.84 11.45
C PRO A 25 -23.29 2.10 11.44
N HIS A 26 -24.50 2.02 10.92
CA HIS A 26 -25.54 3.01 11.16
C HIS A 26 -26.27 2.58 12.44
N PRO A 27 -26.34 3.42 13.48
CA PRO A 27 -26.99 3.06 14.75
C PRO A 27 -28.50 2.82 14.63
N ASP A 28 -29.15 3.12 13.50
CA ASP A 28 -30.61 3.08 13.35
C ASP A 28 -31.12 2.43 12.04
N HIS A 29 -30.35 1.55 11.40
CA HIS A 29 -30.83 0.94 10.15
C HIS A 29 -31.16 -0.55 10.34
N THR A 30 -32.45 -0.86 10.40
CA THR A 30 -32.98 -2.23 10.26
C THR A 30 -32.80 -2.63 8.78
N PRO A 31 -32.08 -3.74 8.46
CA PRO A 31 -31.90 -4.15 7.06
C PRO A 31 -33.24 -4.53 6.43
N GLY A 32 -33.69 -3.77 5.46
CA GLY A 32 -34.76 -4.18 4.59
C GLY A 32 -34.27 -5.21 3.55
N PRO A 33 -35.14 -6.08 3.02
CA PRO A 33 -34.74 -7.19 2.13
C PRO A 33 -34.21 -6.78 0.74
N ASP A 34 -34.06 -5.49 0.45
CA ASP A 34 -33.72 -4.96 -0.88
C ASP A 34 -32.29 -4.38 -1.02
N HIS A 35 -31.42 -4.52 -0.01
CA HIS A 35 -30.03 -3.99 -0.09
C HIS A 35 -29.01 -4.95 -0.71
N ALA A 36 -29.46 -6.01 -1.39
CA ALA A 36 -28.64 -6.87 -2.24
C ALA A 36 -28.57 -6.40 -3.71
N ARG A 37 -28.85 -5.14 -3.99
CA ARG A 37 -28.49 -4.52 -5.29
C ARG A 37 -27.16 -3.82 -5.12
N GLU A 38 -26.15 -4.64 -5.11
CA GLU A 38 -24.79 -4.35 -5.47
C GLU A 38 -24.74 -3.36 -6.65
N ASP A 39 -23.87 -2.36 -6.54
CA ASP A 39 -23.43 -1.55 -7.67
C ASP A 39 -22.93 -2.52 -8.75
N GLY A 40 -23.77 -2.78 -9.75
CA GLY A 40 -23.71 -3.90 -10.70
C GLY A 40 -22.59 -3.83 -11.72
N HIS A 41 -21.35 -3.64 -11.28
CA HIS A 41 -20.17 -3.64 -12.15
C HIS A 41 -19.10 -4.55 -11.57
N GLY A 42 -18.94 -5.73 -12.15
CA GLY A 42 -17.76 -6.57 -11.97
C GLY A 42 -16.47 -5.78 -12.28
N PRO A 43 -15.28 -6.37 -12.05
CA PRO A 43 -14.03 -5.70 -12.36
C PRO A 43 -13.99 -5.27 -13.82
N ARG A 44 -13.50 -4.05 -14.07
CA ARG A 44 -13.24 -3.55 -15.41
C ARG A 44 -11.78 -3.76 -15.76
N THR A 45 -11.50 -3.96 -17.03
CA THR A 45 -10.13 -4.03 -17.55
C THR A 45 -9.75 -2.67 -18.13
N LEU A 46 -8.62 -2.13 -17.69
CA LEU A 46 -7.99 -0.94 -18.26
C LEU A 46 -6.99 -1.34 -19.36
N PRO A 47 -6.52 -0.40 -20.19
CA PRO A 47 -5.40 -0.61 -21.09
C PRO A 47 -4.19 -1.21 -20.35
N GLY A 48 -3.49 -2.15 -20.98
CA GLY A 48 -2.43 -2.92 -20.35
C GLY A 48 -2.93 -4.16 -19.58
N GLY A 49 -4.25 -4.42 -19.57
CA GLY A 49 -4.83 -5.60 -18.92
C GLY A 49 -5.03 -5.45 -17.40
N TYR A 50 -4.87 -4.25 -16.86
CA TYR A 50 -5.06 -4.01 -15.43
C TYR A 50 -6.53 -4.15 -15.02
N LEU A 51 -6.78 -4.89 -13.93
CA LEU A 51 -8.13 -5.01 -13.37
C LEU A 51 -8.37 -3.91 -12.35
N ILE A 52 -9.56 -3.29 -12.41
CA ILE A 52 -9.99 -2.28 -11.46
C ILE A 52 -11.40 -2.56 -10.96
N HIS A 53 -11.58 -2.55 -9.62
CA HIS A 53 -12.85 -2.76 -8.92
C HIS A 53 -13.33 -1.42 -8.35
N ARG A 54 -14.58 -1.04 -8.61
CA ARG A 54 -15.18 0.14 -7.99
C ARG A 54 -15.94 -0.23 -6.73
N ARG A 55 -15.73 0.54 -5.66
CA ARG A 55 -16.44 0.42 -4.38
C ARG A 55 -16.72 1.82 -3.80
N GLY A 56 -17.88 2.37 -4.12
CA GLY A 56 -18.25 3.73 -3.69
C GLY A 56 -17.23 4.78 -4.15
N ALA A 57 -16.61 5.44 -3.19
CA ALA A 57 -15.57 6.43 -3.43
C ALA A 57 -14.16 5.84 -3.70
N PHE A 58 -14.04 4.51 -3.74
CA PHE A 58 -12.76 3.81 -3.89
C PHE A 58 -12.72 3.03 -5.21
N ASP A 59 -11.59 3.11 -5.89
CA ASP A 59 -11.24 2.18 -6.95
C ASP A 59 -10.04 1.35 -6.50
N VAL A 60 -10.11 0.02 -6.65
CA VAL A 60 -9.05 -0.92 -6.27
C VAL A 60 -8.44 -1.50 -7.53
N LEU A 61 -7.18 -1.19 -7.78
CA LEU A 61 -6.41 -1.56 -8.96
C LEU A 61 -5.49 -2.74 -8.66
N VAL A 62 -5.46 -3.73 -9.54
CA VAL A 62 -4.42 -4.77 -9.58
C VAL A 62 -3.36 -4.34 -10.58
N ALA A 63 -2.21 -3.87 -10.10
CA ALA A 63 -1.18 -3.24 -10.93
C ALA A 63 0.00 -4.16 -11.29
N GLY A 64 0.14 -5.30 -10.60
CA GLY A 64 1.27 -6.22 -10.78
C GLY A 64 2.37 -6.03 -9.75
N VAL A 65 3.27 -7.02 -9.68
CA VAL A 65 4.33 -7.13 -8.68
C VAL A 65 5.55 -6.30 -9.10
N GLY A 66 6.10 -5.59 -8.12
CA GLY A 66 7.33 -4.82 -8.26
C GLY A 66 7.11 -3.35 -8.65
N PRO A 67 8.11 -2.50 -8.43
CA PRO A 67 7.95 -1.05 -8.50
C PRO A 67 7.62 -0.56 -9.92
N ALA A 68 8.19 -1.19 -10.95
CA ALA A 68 7.94 -0.80 -12.34
C ALA A 68 6.51 -1.14 -12.78
N ALA A 69 6.00 -2.34 -12.48
CA ALA A 69 4.64 -2.75 -12.80
C ALA A 69 3.62 -1.88 -12.04
N ALA A 70 3.85 -1.68 -10.75
CA ALA A 70 2.98 -0.87 -9.90
C ALA A 70 2.92 0.59 -10.39
N ALA A 71 4.05 1.18 -10.78
CA ALA A 71 4.10 2.53 -11.35
C ALA A 71 3.32 2.61 -12.67
N ALA A 72 3.54 1.66 -13.60
CA ALA A 72 2.87 1.66 -14.89
C ALA A 72 1.34 1.52 -14.75
N GLY A 73 0.87 0.58 -13.92
CA GLY A 73 -0.56 0.39 -13.65
C GLY A 73 -1.20 1.61 -13.00
N THR A 74 -0.53 2.18 -12.00
CA THR A 74 -1.00 3.38 -11.30
C THR A 74 -1.10 4.57 -12.26
N ALA A 75 -0.03 4.87 -13.02
CA ALA A 75 -0.02 5.97 -13.97
C ALA A 75 -1.11 5.81 -15.05
N THR A 76 -1.32 4.57 -15.54
CA THR A 76 -2.40 4.28 -16.48
C THR A 76 -3.78 4.61 -15.89
N ALA A 77 -4.05 4.18 -14.66
CA ALA A 77 -5.33 4.45 -14.00
C ALA A 77 -5.54 5.96 -13.75
N LEU A 78 -4.48 6.67 -13.32
CA LEU A 78 -4.53 8.10 -13.06
C LEU A 78 -4.75 8.91 -14.36
N ALA A 79 -4.06 8.56 -15.44
CA ALA A 79 -4.20 9.23 -16.73
C ALA A 79 -5.59 9.06 -17.36
N LEU A 80 -6.27 7.95 -17.08
CA LEU A 80 -7.62 7.67 -17.57
C LEU A 80 -8.73 8.28 -16.71
N ALA A 81 -8.41 8.68 -15.48
CA ALA A 81 -9.35 9.33 -14.56
C ALA A 81 -9.36 10.85 -14.81
N ALA A 82 -10.07 11.27 -15.86
CA ALA A 82 -10.17 12.68 -16.23
C ALA A 82 -10.90 13.52 -15.17
N ALA A 83 -10.49 14.80 -15.02
CA ALA A 83 -11.27 15.78 -14.29
C ALA A 83 -12.71 15.92 -14.89
N PRO A 84 -13.77 16.17 -14.07
CA PRO A 84 -13.73 16.52 -12.64
C PRO A 84 -13.70 15.32 -11.68
N ASP A 85 -13.82 14.09 -12.17
CA ASP A 85 -13.97 12.86 -11.36
C ASP A 85 -12.63 12.21 -11.01
N GLY A 86 -11.53 12.96 -11.06
CA GLY A 86 -10.19 12.50 -10.75
C GLY A 86 -10.03 11.99 -9.31
N TYR A 87 -8.92 11.29 -9.08
CA TYR A 87 -8.54 10.88 -7.73
C TYR A 87 -7.91 12.04 -6.95
N GLY A 88 -8.16 12.08 -5.65
CA GLY A 88 -7.52 13.02 -4.73
C GLY A 88 -6.51 12.36 -3.79
N LEU A 89 -6.40 11.04 -3.84
CA LEU A 89 -5.46 10.25 -3.03
C LEU A 89 -5.12 8.94 -3.75
N VAL A 90 -3.87 8.51 -3.62
CA VAL A 90 -3.42 7.17 -4.01
C VAL A 90 -2.98 6.41 -2.76
N VAL A 91 -3.35 5.12 -2.66
CA VAL A 91 -2.96 4.26 -1.53
C VAL A 91 -2.28 3.01 -2.09
N SER A 92 -1.02 2.78 -1.77
CA SER A 92 -0.37 1.49 -1.99
C SER A 92 -0.79 0.53 -0.89
N ALA A 93 -1.30 -0.65 -1.25
CA ALA A 93 -1.83 -1.61 -0.29
C ALA A 93 -1.45 -3.04 -0.65
N GLY A 94 -1.13 -3.86 0.35
CA GLY A 94 -0.82 -5.26 0.14
C GLY A 94 -0.21 -5.92 1.37
N ILE A 95 0.34 -7.11 1.16
CA ILE A 95 1.12 -7.81 2.19
C ILE A 95 2.60 -7.45 2.08
N GLY A 96 3.37 -7.76 3.12
CA GLY A 96 4.81 -7.52 3.14
C GLY A 96 5.52 -8.33 4.21
N GLY A 97 6.84 -8.22 4.24
CA GLY A 97 7.66 -8.72 5.35
C GLY A 97 7.76 -7.68 6.46
N GLY A 98 7.68 -8.09 7.72
CA GLY A 98 7.85 -7.22 8.89
C GLY A 98 9.27 -7.28 9.45
N PHE A 99 9.79 -6.14 9.89
CA PHE A 99 11.04 -6.10 10.64
C PHE A 99 10.77 -6.40 12.12
N ALA A 100 11.26 -7.56 12.58
CA ALA A 100 11.12 -7.97 13.99
C ALA A 100 12.05 -7.14 14.89
N PRO A 101 11.64 -6.86 16.15
CA PRO A 101 10.38 -7.24 16.79
C PRO A 101 9.23 -6.26 16.53
N ALA A 102 9.44 -5.13 15.84
CA ALA A 102 8.51 -4.00 15.76
C ALA A 102 7.22 -4.35 15.01
N ALA A 103 7.31 -5.14 13.94
CA ALA A 103 6.19 -5.53 13.09
C ALA A 103 6.06 -7.06 13.00
N PRO A 104 5.39 -7.70 13.97
CA PRO A 104 5.17 -9.14 13.96
C PRO A 104 4.17 -9.57 12.86
N ILE A 105 4.18 -10.86 12.52
CA ILE A 105 3.22 -11.45 11.56
C ILE A 105 1.78 -11.15 12.02
N GLY A 106 0.93 -10.78 11.07
CA GLY A 106 -0.46 -10.40 11.30
C GLY A 106 -0.68 -8.93 11.71
N SER A 107 0.39 -8.17 11.99
CA SER A 107 0.28 -6.74 12.25
C SER A 107 0.13 -5.93 10.97
N LEU A 108 -0.32 -4.68 11.12
CA LEU A 108 -0.35 -3.69 10.05
C LEU A 108 0.76 -2.67 10.25
N VAL A 109 1.30 -2.19 9.14
CA VAL A 109 2.22 -1.06 9.07
C VAL A 109 1.65 -0.01 8.14
N VAL A 110 1.54 1.22 8.63
CA VAL A 110 1.25 2.42 7.84
C VAL A 110 2.55 3.18 7.65
N ALA A 111 2.86 3.53 6.41
CA ALA A 111 4.10 4.23 6.12
C ALA A 111 4.05 5.69 6.59
N ASP A 112 5.05 6.12 7.36
CA ASP A 112 5.42 7.51 7.55
C ASP A 112 6.45 7.96 6.51
N ALA A 113 7.15 7.00 5.89
CA ALA A 113 8.03 7.19 4.74
C ALA A 113 7.97 5.97 3.81
N ILE A 114 7.89 6.20 2.50
CA ILE A 114 7.93 5.18 1.43
C ILE A 114 9.32 5.26 0.81
N VAL A 115 10.15 4.23 1.01
CA VAL A 115 11.58 4.28 0.75
C VAL A 115 11.96 3.30 -0.37
N ALA A 116 12.66 3.77 -1.40
CA ALA A 116 13.34 2.90 -2.37
C ALA A 116 14.66 2.41 -1.77
N ALA A 117 14.65 1.23 -1.17
CA ALA A 117 15.77 0.74 -0.37
C ALA A 117 16.96 0.18 -1.20
N ASP A 118 16.75 -0.09 -2.49
CA ASP A 118 17.74 -0.65 -3.40
C ASP A 118 17.94 0.16 -4.69
N LEU A 119 17.40 1.39 -4.74
CA LEU A 119 17.61 2.32 -5.84
C LEU A 119 18.82 3.21 -5.58
N GLY A 120 19.94 2.90 -6.23
CA GLY A 120 21.20 3.61 -6.04
C GLY A 120 22.41 2.85 -6.61
N ALA A 121 23.56 3.04 -6.00
CA ALA A 121 24.81 2.41 -6.40
C ALA A 121 25.50 1.71 -5.24
N GLY A 122 25.98 0.48 -5.48
CA GLY A 122 26.92 -0.19 -4.59
C GLY A 122 28.31 0.37 -4.79
N THR A 123 29.02 0.69 -3.70
CA THR A 123 30.41 1.16 -3.71
C THR A 123 31.26 0.34 -2.74
N PRO A 124 32.57 0.39 -2.80
CA PRO A 124 33.42 -0.25 -1.81
C PRO A 124 33.17 0.23 -0.36
N GLN A 125 32.61 1.42 -0.19
CA GLN A 125 32.28 2.02 1.10
C GLN A 125 30.86 1.75 1.56
N GLY A 126 30.03 1.12 0.71
CA GLY A 126 28.64 0.81 1.00
C GLY A 126 27.69 1.24 -0.13
N PHE A 127 26.40 1.32 0.20
CA PHE A 127 25.35 1.72 -0.74
C PHE A 127 25.13 3.24 -0.68
N LEU A 128 25.05 3.86 -1.86
CA LEU A 128 24.62 5.24 -2.04
C LEU A 128 23.23 5.27 -2.71
N THR A 129 22.30 5.96 -2.12
CA THR A 129 20.94 6.16 -2.68
C THR A 129 20.97 7.02 -3.93
N VAL A 130 19.96 6.91 -4.78
CA VAL A 130 19.82 7.79 -5.96
C VAL A 130 19.79 9.28 -5.57
N THR A 131 19.30 9.61 -4.36
CA THR A 131 19.29 10.98 -3.82
C THR A 131 20.71 11.46 -3.52
N GLU A 132 21.54 10.65 -2.86
CA GLU A 132 22.94 10.98 -2.58
C GLU A 132 23.78 11.11 -3.87
N LEU A 133 23.40 10.37 -4.91
CA LEU A 133 23.99 10.47 -6.23
C LEU A 133 23.52 11.71 -7.03
N GLY A 134 22.49 12.43 -6.57
CA GLY A 134 21.96 13.61 -7.24
C GLY A 134 21.05 13.33 -8.43
N PHE A 135 20.54 12.10 -8.61
CA PHE A 135 19.75 11.68 -9.78
C PHE A 135 18.24 11.56 -9.50
N GLY A 136 17.76 11.99 -8.34
CA GLY A 136 16.33 11.92 -8.04
C GLY A 136 16.05 11.79 -6.55
N ARG A 137 14.92 11.19 -6.24
CA ARG A 137 14.49 10.94 -4.85
C ARG A 137 14.48 9.44 -4.55
N SER A 138 14.76 9.10 -3.31
CA SER A 138 14.67 7.74 -2.78
C SER A 138 13.59 7.60 -1.70
N VAL A 139 12.87 8.69 -1.38
CA VAL A 139 11.85 8.71 -0.32
C VAL A 139 10.67 9.59 -0.76
N HIS A 140 9.46 9.08 -0.53
CA HIS A 140 8.22 9.87 -0.52
C HIS A 140 7.66 9.91 0.89
N LEU A 141 7.11 11.05 1.29
CA LEU A 141 6.47 11.24 2.58
C LEU A 141 4.95 11.33 2.39
N PRO A 142 4.17 10.41 2.97
CA PRO A 142 2.73 10.56 3.05
C PRO A 142 2.35 11.83 3.83
N PRO A 143 1.14 12.41 3.62
CA PRO A 143 0.63 13.46 4.49
C PRO A 143 0.63 12.98 5.94
N ALA A 144 1.39 13.65 6.82
CA ALA A 144 1.65 13.18 8.18
C ALA A 144 0.37 12.99 9.00
N GLU A 145 -0.59 13.91 8.89
CA GLU A 145 -1.88 13.79 9.56
C GLU A 145 -2.69 12.58 9.08
N LEU A 146 -2.71 12.32 7.76
CA LEU A 146 -3.40 11.16 7.20
C LEU A 146 -2.76 9.86 7.67
N ALA A 147 -1.42 9.77 7.64
CA ALA A 147 -0.69 8.59 8.09
C ALA A 147 -0.93 8.30 9.58
N ALA A 148 -0.89 9.33 10.42
CA ALA A 148 -1.16 9.19 11.85
C ALA A 148 -2.61 8.72 12.13
N ARG A 149 -3.61 9.34 11.49
CA ARG A 149 -5.02 8.93 11.61
C ARG A 149 -5.27 7.52 11.09
N ALA A 150 -4.60 7.15 10.00
CA ALA A 150 -4.68 5.80 9.44
C ALA A 150 -4.09 4.76 10.41
N ALA A 151 -2.93 5.05 11.00
CA ALA A 151 -2.30 4.18 11.99
C ALA A 151 -3.16 4.04 13.25
N GLU A 152 -3.71 5.13 13.78
CA GLU A 152 -4.61 5.12 14.94
C GLU A 152 -5.86 4.29 14.67
N ALA A 153 -6.56 4.53 13.56
CA ALA A 153 -7.80 3.84 13.24
C ALA A 153 -7.63 2.34 13.03
N THR A 154 -6.45 1.90 12.57
CA THR A 154 -6.15 0.50 12.27
C THR A 154 -5.37 -0.21 13.38
N GLY A 155 -4.87 0.52 14.37
CA GLY A 155 -3.92 0.00 15.36
C GLY A 155 -2.56 -0.39 14.75
N ALA A 156 -2.22 0.17 13.58
CA ALA A 156 -1.01 -0.16 12.85
C ALA A 156 0.23 0.52 13.45
N LEU A 157 1.39 -0.10 13.23
CA LEU A 157 2.68 0.55 13.45
C LEU A 157 2.86 1.67 12.40
N LEU A 158 3.15 2.89 12.83
CA LEU A 158 3.56 3.99 11.98
C LEU A 158 5.09 3.97 11.84
N ALA A 159 5.61 3.60 10.66
CA ALA A 159 7.03 3.38 10.44
C ALA A 159 7.37 3.40 8.93
N PRO A 160 8.65 3.60 8.54
CA PRO A 160 9.06 3.50 7.14
C PRO A 160 8.75 2.13 6.54
N VAL A 161 8.22 2.13 5.30
CA VAL A 161 8.07 0.92 4.48
C VAL A 161 9.11 0.95 3.37
N LEU A 162 9.92 -0.11 3.31
CA LEU A 162 10.98 -0.26 2.31
C LEU A 162 10.44 -0.93 1.06
N THR A 163 10.65 -0.30 -0.09
CA THR A 163 10.41 -0.93 -1.39
C THR A 163 11.71 -1.52 -1.91
N VAL A 164 11.68 -2.80 -2.28
CA VAL A 164 12.80 -3.54 -2.86
C VAL A 164 12.37 -4.22 -4.16
N SER A 165 13.30 -4.33 -5.13
CA SER A 165 13.08 -5.11 -6.34
C SER A 165 13.34 -6.60 -6.14
N THR A 166 14.10 -6.96 -5.10
CA THR A 166 14.39 -8.35 -4.70
C THR A 166 14.11 -8.52 -3.22
N VAL A 167 13.12 -9.35 -2.90
CA VAL A 167 12.72 -9.64 -1.51
C VAL A 167 13.89 -10.17 -0.71
N THR A 168 14.08 -9.66 0.50
CA THR A 168 15.15 -10.07 1.41
C THR A 168 14.99 -11.53 1.83
N GLY A 169 16.00 -12.34 1.50
CA GLY A 169 15.99 -13.78 1.75
C GLY A 169 17.18 -14.29 2.56
N THR A 170 18.02 -13.39 3.11
CA THR A 170 19.20 -13.76 3.90
C THR A 170 19.37 -12.89 5.13
N ALA A 171 19.96 -13.45 6.20
CA ALA A 171 20.26 -12.69 7.42
C ALA A 171 21.22 -11.52 7.16
N ALA A 172 22.17 -11.68 6.25
CA ALA A 172 23.11 -10.63 5.88
C ALA A 172 22.40 -9.42 5.26
N ARG A 173 21.47 -9.66 4.32
CA ARG A 173 20.69 -8.58 3.70
C ARG A 173 19.73 -7.93 4.70
N THR A 174 19.13 -8.71 5.61
CA THR A 174 18.30 -8.16 6.69
C THR A 174 19.10 -7.20 7.55
N ALA A 175 20.29 -7.62 7.99
CA ALA A 175 21.16 -6.80 8.82
C ALA A 175 21.61 -5.51 8.11
N GLU A 176 21.93 -5.60 6.81
CA GLU A 176 22.27 -4.44 5.98
C GLU A 176 21.11 -3.43 5.91
N LEU A 177 19.91 -3.90 5.62
CA LEU A 177 18.72 -3.03 5.53
C LEU A 177 18.38 -2.41 6.88
N ALA A 178 18.42 -3.21 7.96
CA ALA A 178 18.17 -2.72 9.33
C ALA A 178 19.20 -1.67 9.77
N ALA A 179 20.47 -1.83 9.37
CA ALA A 179 21.51 -0.85 9.66
C ALA A 179 21.30 0.48 8.91
N ARG A 180 20.85 0.42 7.67
CA ARG A 180 20.54 1.63 6.85
C ARG A 180 19.21 2.28 7.23
N HIS A 181 18.25 1.48 7.66
CA HIS A 181 16.88 1.91 7.97
C HIS A 181 16.44 1.36 9.34
N PRO A 182 17.00 1.86 10.44
CA PRO A 182 16.80 1.27 11.78
C PRO A 182 15.36 1.39 12.31
N LEU A 183 14.53 2.23 11.72
CA LEU A 183 13.12 2.40 12.08
C LEU A 183 12.17 1.69 11.09
N ALA A 184 12.67 0.95 10.10
CA ALA A 184 11.83 0.29 9.12
C ALA A 184 10.82 -0.68 9.77
N GLY A 185 9.55 -0.55 9.44
CA GLY A 185 8.49 -1.45 9.89
C GLY A 185 8.28 -2.62 8.94
N ALA A 186 8.30 -2.38 7.63
CA ALA A 186 8.03 -3.42 6.65
C ALA A 186 8.90 -3.30 5.39
N GLU A 187 8.99 -4.43 4.66
CA GLU A 187 9.54 -4.53 3.31
C GLU A 187 8.43 -5.00 2.35
N ALA A 188 8.32 -4.33 1.21
CA ALA A 188 7.39 -4.67 0.13
C ALA A 188 8.04 -4.40 -1.24
N MET A 189 7.28 -4.56 -2.33
CA MET A 189 7.86 -4.44 -3.67
C MET A 189 7.27 -3.30 -4.52
N GLU A 190 6.17 -2.65 -4.12
CA GLU A 190 5.39 -1.76 -5.00
C GLU A 190 5.39 -0.29 -4.58
N GLY A 191 5.46 -0.03 -3.25
CA GLY A 191 5.12 1.26 -2.67
C GLY A 191 5.79 2.45 -3.31
N PHE A 192 7.08 2.39 -3.55
CA PHE A 192 7.81 3.49 -4.18
C PHE A 192 7.36 3.73 -5.63
N GLY A 193 7.07 2.66 -6.40
CA GLY A 193 6.56 2.81 -7.77
C GLY A 193 5.18 3.48 -7.80
N VAL A 194 4.29 3.11 -6.88
CA VAL A 194 2.99 3.76 -6.70
C VAL A 194 3.16 5.22 -6.33
N ALA A 195 4.08 5.53 -5.41
CA ALA A 195 4.35 6.88 -4.95
C ALA A 195 4.95 7.78 -6.04
N GLU A 196 5.84 7.26 -6.89
CA GLU A 196 6.37 7.97 -8.06
C GLU A 196 5.24 8.32 -9.05
N ALA A 197 4.35 7.37 -9.34
CA ALA A 197 3.21 7.63 -10.23
C ALA A 197 2.25 8.68 -9.63
N ALA A 198 1.94 8.60 -8.33
CA ALA A 198 1.12 9.59 -7.63
C ALA A 198 1.75 10.98 -7.69
N ALA A 199 3.05 11.08 -7.39
CA ALA A 199 3.79 12.35 -7.41
C ALA A 199 3.84 12.99 -8.81
N ALA A 200 4.00 12.17 -9.88
CA ALA A 200 3.95 12.65 -11.26
C ALA A 200 2.59 13.27 -11.63
N HIS A 201 1.52 12.89 -10.94
CA HIS A 201 0.18 13.45 -11.11
C HIS A 201 -0.18 14.50 -10.03
N GLY A 202 0.77 14.89 -9.17
CA GLY A 202 0.54 15.88 -8.10
C GLY A 202 -0.40 15.40 -6.99
N LEU A 203 -0.51 14.09 -6.78
CA LEU A 203 -1.41 13.48 -5.81
C LEU A 203 -0.65 13.02 -4.55
N PRO A 204 -1.27 13.18 -3.36
CA PRO A 204 -0.75 12.58 -2.15
C PRO A 204 -0.82 11.05 -2.21
N VAL A 205 0.09 10.40 -1.50
CA VAL A 205 0.17 8.94 -1.42
C VAL A 205 0.19 8.47 0.03
N LEU A 206 -0.44 7.32 0.30
CA LEU A 206 -0.34 6.57 1.54
C LEU A 206 0.13 5.15 1.21
N GLU A 207 0.76 4.44 2.16
CA GLU A 207 1.06 3.03 2.01
C GLU A 207 0.67 2.26 3.27
N VAL A 208 0.04 1.09 3.08
CA VAL A 208 -0.41 0.19 4.16
C VAL A 208 -0.02 -1.24 3.83
N ARG A 209 0.69 -1.90 4.74
CA ARG A 209 1.11 -3.30 4.59
C ARG A 209 0.66 -4.16 5.75
N ALA A 210 0.12 -5.35 5.43
CA ALA A 210 -0.13 -6.40 6.40
C ALA A 210 1.05 -7.39 6.39
N VAL A 211 1.57 -7.70 7.56
CA VAL A 211 2.79 -8.51 7.69
C VAL A 211 2.46 -10.00 7.53
N SER A 212 3.01 -10.62 6.47
CA SER A 212 2.83 -12.04 6.17
C SER A 212 3.96 -12.93 6.67
N ASN A 213 5.15 -12.36 6.84
CA ASN A 213 6.38 -13.06 7.26
C ASN A 213 7.36 -12.07 7.87
N ALA A 214 8.35 -12.57 8.60
CA ALA A 214 9.48 -11.75 9.01
C ALA A 214 10.41 -11.48 7.81
N VAL A 215 10.99 -10.26 7.76
CA VAL A 215 12.12 -9.95 6.86
C VAL A 215 13.33 -10.73 7.35
N GLY A 216 13.84 -11.65 6.54
CA GLY A 216 14.95 -12.51 6.97
C GLY A 216 15.19 -13.69 6.03
N PRO A 217 15.92 -14.71 6.54
CA PRO A 217 16.14 -15.93 5.80
C PRO A 217 14.83 -16.49 5.26
N ARG A 218 14.84 -16.86 3.96
CA ARG A 218 13.63 -17.30 3.27
C ARG A 218 13.14 -18.65 3.81
N ASP A 219 12.07 -18.61 4.59
CA ASP A 219 11.33 -19.77 5.09
C ASP A 219 9.86 -19.61 4.68
N ARG A 220 9.47 -20.26 3.56
CA ARG A 220 8.10 -20.15 3.03
C ARG A 220 7.07 -20.87 3.89
N ASP A 221 7.47 -21.87 4.66
CA ASP A 221 6.56 -22.64 5.52
C ASP A 221 6.13 -21.80 6.75
N ALA A 222 6.92 -20.80 7.11
CA ALA A 222 6.59 -19.84 8.14
C ALA A 222 5.68 -18.69 7.66
N TRP A 223 5.41 -18.56 6.36
CA TRP A 223 4.59 -17.49 5.83
C TRP A 223 3.11 -17.67 6.17
N ARG A 224 2.48 -16.61 6.62
CA ARG A 224 1.07 -16.56 7.04
C ARG A 224 0.27 -15.64 6.13
N ILE A 225 0.30 -15.91 4.81
CA ILE A 225 -0.35 -15.09 3.77
C ILE A 225 -1.85 -14.92 4.08
N GLY A 226 -2.55 -15.99 4.46
CA GLY A 226 -3.99 -15.93 4.76
C GLY A 226 -4.31 -15.03 5.96
N GLU A 227 -3.48 -15.05 7.01
CA GLU A 227 -3.61 -14.17 8.16
C GLU A 227 -3.36 -12.71 7.78
N ALA A 228 -2.33 -12.44 6.98
CA ALA A 228 -2.04 -11.10 6.48
C ALA A 228 -3.16 -10.56 5.57
N LEU A 229 -3.72 -11.37 4.68
CA LEU A 229 -4.86 -10.97 3.84
C LEU A 229 -6.12 -10.68 4.67
N THR A 230 -6.31 -11.40 5.78
CA THR A 230 -7.40 -11.12 6.73
C THR A 230 -7.14 -9.80 7.47
N ALA A 231 -5.93 -9.60 7.99
CA ALA A 231 -5.53 -8.36 8.65
C ALA A 231 -5.65 -7.15 7.70
N LEU A 232 -5.30 -7.31 6.41
CA LEU A 232 -5.46 -6.30 5.39
C LEU A 232 -6.95 -5.92 5.22
N ALA A 233 -7.85 -6.90 5.13
CA ALA A 233 -9.28 -6.66 5.00
C ALA A 233 -9.85 -5.94 6.24
N ASP A 234 -9.47 -6.37 7.44
CA ASP A 234 -9.90 -5.74 8.69
C ASP A 234 -9.34 -4.32 8.82
N GLY A 235 -8.09 -4.11 8.42
CA GLY A 235 -7.47 -2.79 8.33
C GLY A 235 -8.23 -1.86 7.39
N PHE A 236 -8.60 -2.31 6.20
CA PHE A 236 -9.36 -1.49 5.25
C PHE A 236 -10.80 -1.23 5.67
N ARG A 237 -11.40 -2.10 6.49
CA ARG A 237 -12.70 -1.81 7.12
C ARG A 237 -12.60 -0.61 8.07
N ALA A 238 -11.54 -0.54 8.87
CA ALA A 238 -11.30 0.57 9.78
C ALA A 238 -10.81 1.84 9.05
N LEU A 239 -10.00 1.67 8.00
CA LEU A 239 -9.41 2.76 7.23
C LEU A 239 -10.40 3.46 6.30
N GLY A 240 -11.40 2.75 5.77
CA GLY A 240 -12.38 3.29 4.82
C GLY A 240 -12.98 4.64 5.22
N PRO A 241 -13.52 4.80 6.44
CA PRO A 241 -14.03 6.09 6.92
C PRO A 241 -12.96 7.20 6.97
N VAL A 242 -11.73 6.88 7.34
CA VAL A 242 -10.61 7.85 7.39
C VAL A 242 -10.31 8.36 5.98
N LEU A 243 -10.18 7.45 5.00
CA LEU A 243 -9.92 7.81 3.61
C LEU A 243 -11.09 8.61 3.00
N ALA A 244 -12.34 8.22 3.29
CA ALA A 244 -13.52 8.91 2.78
C ALA A 244 -13.65 10.34 3.33
N SER A 245 -13.21 10.58 4.57
CA SER A 245 -13.24 11.89 5.21
C SER A 245 -12.04 12.78 4.89
N TRP A 246 -11.01 12.27 4.20
CA TRP A 246 -9.81 13.03 3.85
C TRP A 246 -10.13 14.10 2.81
N GLY A 247 -9.96 15.37 3.19
CA GLY A 247 -10.23 16.55 2.35
C GLY A 247 -9.05 17.01 1.47
N GLY A 248 -7.92 16.32 1.54
CA GLY A 248 -6.66 16.76 0.94
C GLY A 248 -5.73 17.47 1.93
N PRO A 249 -4.48 17.72 1.57
CA PRO A 249 -3.57 18.52 2.39
C PRO A 249 -4.13 19.95 2.54
N SER A 250 -4.11 20.45 3.77
CA SER A 250 -4.46 21.84 4.12
C SER A 250 -3.38 22.83 3.66
#